data_ed89853ca18e4caee9183b54eca6d890
#
_entry.id   ed89853ca18e4caee9183b54eca6d890
#
_cell.length_a   1.000
_cell.length_b   1.000
_cell.length_c   1.000
_cell.angle_alpha   90.00
_cell.angle_beta   90.00
_cell.angle_gamma   90.00
#
_symmetry.space_group_name_H-M   'P 1'
#
loop_
_entity.id
_entity.type
_entity.pdbx_description
1 polymer ?
#
loop_
_entity_poly.entity_id
_entity_poly.type
_entity_poly.pdbx_seq_one_letter_code
_entity_poly.pdbx_strand_id
1 'polypeptide(L)'
;PGYDFEDEFHQDLRHDTPGVLSMANSGPASNGSQFFITHVATPWLDNKHTVFGNVVEGQDVVDSVAQGDTMQKVEIIRVGEEAKKWNAVEAFRSFTGEREQRIAAKKAKEEAELKKVSEGFDRTDSGLLYKIIQKGSGKKAEKGKTVSVHYKGALTDGTEFDSSYKRKQPIDFQLGVGQVISGWDE
;
A
#
# COMPACT_ATOMS: atom_id res chain seq x y z
N PRO A 1 18.97 4.20 -8.97
CA PRO A 1 19.99 3.23 -9.41
C PRO A 1 19.70 2.64 -10.79
N GLY A 2 18.62 3.01 -11.47
CA GLY A 2 18.26 2.50 -12.78
C GLY A 2 17.41 1.21 -12.76
N TYR A 3 16.87 0.84 -11.60
CA TYR A 3 15.93 -0.25 -11.43
C TYR A 3 14.97 0.05 -10.28
N ASP A 4 13.78 -0.52 -10.35
CA ASP A 4 12.79 -0.51 -9.30
C ASP A 4 12.52 -1.94 -8.82
N PHE A 5 12.10 -2.10 -7.57
CA PHE A 5 11.72 -3.39 -7.00
C PHE A 5 10.45 -3.30 -6.14
N GLU A 6 9.87 -4.46 -5.89
CA GLU A 6 8.59 -4.63 -5.23
C GLU A 6 8.65 -4.24 -3.75
N ASP A 7 7.47 -3.94 -3.19
CA ASP A 7 7.30 -3.71 -1.76
C ASP A 7 7.32 -5.04 -0.98
N GLU A 8 7.90 -5.01 0.22
CA GLU A 8 7.95 -6.14 1.16
C GLU A 8 7.35 -5.69 2.50
N PHE A 9 6.01 -5.68 2.56
CA PHE A 9 5.30 -5.30 3.79
C PHE A 9 5.16 -6.49 4.74
N HIS A 10 5.34 -6.22 6.04
CA HIS A 10 5.13 -7.19 7.09
C HIS A 10 4.30 -6.59 8.22
N GLN A 11 3.35 -7.35 8.76
CA GLN A 11 2.40 -6.85 9.76
C GLN A 11 3.07 -6.34 11.06
N ASP A 12 4.22 -6.90 11.42
CA ASP A 12 4.97 -6.54 12.63
C ASP A 12 6.01 -5.43 12.37
N LEU A 13 6.22 -5.01 11.12
CA LEU A 13 7.16 -3.95 10.76
C LEU A 13 6.37 -2.68 10.44
N ARG A 14 6.25 -1.81 11.42
CA ARG A 14 5.40 -0.63 11.40
C ARG A 14 6.17 0.66 11.64
N HIS A 15 5.58 1.78 11.23
CA HIS A 15 6.10 3.13 11.47
C HIS A 15 5.52 3.72 12.77
N ASP A 16 5.55 2.99 13.86
CA ASP A 16 4.90 3.34 15.13
C ASP A 16 5.82 4.06 16.13
N THR A 17 7.10 4.22 15.79
CA THR A 17 8.11 4.90 16.62
C THR A 17 9.00 5.83 15.79
N PRO A 18 9.72 6.77 16.44
CA PRO A 18 10.90 7.40 15.83
C PRO A 18 11.98 6.37 15.51
N GLY A 19 12.83 6.69 14.53
CA GLY A 19 14.00 5.86 14.19
C GLY A 19 13.69 4.67 13.27
N VAL A 20 12.50 4.57 12.72
CA VAL A 20 12.19 3.54 11.72
C VAL A 20 12.89 3.84 10.42
N LEU A 21 13.68 2.87 9.91
CA LEU A 21 14.37 2.92 8.63
C LEU A 21 13.50 2.26 7.57
N SER A 22 13.10 3.02 6.55
CA SER A 22 12.12 2.61 5.56
C SER A 22 12.47 3.09 4.15
N MET A 23 11.98 2.39 3.12
CA MET A 23 12.22 2.72 1.71
C MET A 23 11.33 3.86 1.24
N ALA A 24 11.92 4.86 0.59
CA ALA A 24 11.16 5.84 -0.17
C ALA A 24 10.74 5.24 -1.52
N ASN A 25 9.53 5.58 -1.97
CA ASN A 25 8.98 5.15 -3.25
C ASN A 25 8.07 6.22 -3.86
N SER A 26 7.70 6.06 -5.12
CA SER A 26 6.76 6.91 -5.87
C SER A 26 5.42 6.22 -6.12
N GLY A 27 5.09 5.21 -5.32
CA GLY A 27 3.91 4.37 -5.45
C GLY A 27 4.29 2.88 -5.41
N PRO A 28 3.32 1.97 -5.54
CA PRO A 28 3.56 0.54 -5.42
C PRO A 28 4.68 0.02 -6.34
N ALA A 29 5.55 -0.83 -5.80
CA ALA A 29 6.65 -1.49 -6.51
C ALA A 29 7.65 -0.53 -7.19
N SER A 30 7.84 0.68 -6.66
CA SER A 30 8.79 1.68 -7.16
C SER A 30 9.94 1.97 -6.19
N ASN A 31 10.30 0.99 -5.36
CA ASN A 31 11.44 1.10 -4.46
C ASN A 31 12.75 1.14 -5.25
N GLY A 32 13.64 2.02 -4.87
CA GLY A 32 14.97 2.16 -5.47
C GLY A 32 16.07 2.12 -4.41
N SER A 33 16.95 3.11 -4.40
CA SER A 33 18.02 3.25 -3.41
C SER A 33 17.76 4.34 -2.37
N GLN A 34 16.65 5.06 -2.48
CA GLN A 34 16.29 6.10 -1.55
C GLN A 34 15.61 5.51 -0.31
N PHE A 35 16.04 5.95 0.84
CA PHE A 35 15.44 5.56 2.13
C PHE A 35 15.19 6.79 3.00
N PHE A 36 14.44 6.63 4.06
CA PHE A 36 14.25 7.64 5.09
C PHE A 36 14.30 7.03 6.49
N ILE A 37 14.51 7.86 7.49
CA ILE A 37 14.44 7.51 8.90
C ILE A 37 13.40 8.43 9.55
N THR A 38 12.49 7.86 10.33
CA THR A 38 11.42 8.63 10.96
C THR A 38 11.92 9.43 12.17
N HIS A 39 11.47 10.68 12.32
CA HIS A 39 11.67 11.51 13.52
C HIS A 39 10.56 11.29 14.56
N VAL A 40 9.38 10.88 14.10
CA VAL A 40 8.17 10.63 14.91
C VAL A 40 7.47 9.39 14.38
N ALA A 41 6.51 8.87 15.13
CA ALA A 41 5.64 7.82 14.61
C ALA A 41 4.84 8.32 13.40
N THR A 42 4.81 7.51 12.33
CA THR A 42 4.13 7.85 11.06
C THR A 42 3.26 6.69 10.57
N PRO A 43 2.26 6.23 11.34
CA PRO A 43 1.50 5.00 11.05
C PRO A 43 0.73 5.05 9.72
N TRP A 44 0.50 6.23 9.16
CA TRP A 44 -0.11 6.40 7.83
C TRP A 44 0.78 5.93 6.67
N LEU A 45 2.06 5.60 6.93
CA LEU A 45 3.02 5.03 5.98
C LEU A 45 3.00 3.50 5.98
N ASP A 46 2.33 2.87 6.93
CA ASP A 46 2.19 1.41 7.00
C ASP A 46 1.52 0.87 5.72
N ASN A 47 2.04 -0.24 5.21
CA ASN A 47 1.62 -0.86 3.95
C ASN A 47 1.74 0.04 2.70
N LYS A 48 2.57 1.10 2.79
CA LYS A 48 2.93 1.98 1.67
C LYS A 48 4.43 2.06 1.47
N HIS A 49 5.20 1.95 2.55
CA HIS A 49 6.66 1.98 2.54
C HIS A 49 7.21 0.76 3.28
N THR A 50 8.25 0.16 2.71
CA THR A 50 8.86 -1.05 3.24
C THR A 50 9.82 -0.72 4.38
N VAL A 51 9.48 -1.15 5.60
CA VAL A 51 10.37 -1.04 6.77
C VAL A 51 11.40 -2.17 6.71
N PHE A 52 12.68 -1.83 6.86
CA PHE A 52 13.77 -2.81 6.83
C PHE A 52 14.78 -2.65 7.98
N GLY A 53 14.58 -1.70 8.89
CA GLY A 53 15.44 -1.52 10.04
C GLY A 53 14.96 -0.47 11.01
N ASN A 54 15.73 -0.31 12.09
CA ASN A 54 15.51 0.70 13.11
C ASN A 54 16.85 1.27 13.59
N VAL A 55 16.86 2.54 13.99
CA VAL A 55 17.98 3.19 14.66
C VAL A 55 18.16 2.53 16.03
N VAL A 56 19.34 2.05 16.33
CA VAL A 56 19.70 1.47 17.63
C VAL A 56 20.46 2.45 18.51
N GLU A 57 21.14 3.43 17.89
CA GLU A 57 21.92 4.46 18.57
C GLU A 57 22.03 5.70 17.67
N GLY A 58 22.04 6.91 18.23
CA GLY A 58 22.23 8.16 17.51
C GLY A 58 20.95 8.75 16.91
N GLN A 59 19.79 8.56 17.52
CA GLN A 59 18.54 9.21 17.09
C GLN A 59 18.67 10.75 17.14
N ASP A 60 19.40 11.30 18.11
CA ASP A 60 19.70 12.72 18.23
C ASP A 60 20.49 13.25 17.02
N VAL A 61 21.37 12.44 16.45
CA VAL A 61 22.07 12.76 15.20
C VAL A 61 21.10 12.77 14.02
N VAL A 62 20.23 11.76 13.91
CA VAL A 62 19.17 11.73 12.87
C VAL A 62 18.30 12.98 12.96
N ASP A 63 17.90 13.37 14.17
CA ASP A 63 17.03 14.52 14.40
C ASP A 63 17.73 15.87 14.09
N SER A 64 19.06 15.88 14.03
CA SER A 64 19.87 17.06 13.68
C SER A 64 20.17 17.20 12.19
N VAL A 65 19.90 16.17 11.37
CA VAL A 65 20.16 16.19 9.92
C VAL A 65 19.33 17.27 9.24
N ALA A 66 19.99 18.09 8.42
CA ALA A 66 19.36 19.18 7.67
C ALA A 66 19.42 18.94 6.15
N GLN A 67 18.58 19.69 5.44
CA GLN A 67 18.57 19.62 3.98
C GLN A 67 19.93 20.09 3.40
N GLY A 68 20.52 19.25 2.57
CA GLY A 68 21.83 19.49 1.96
C GLY A 68 22.99 18.79 2.66
N ASP A 69 22.76 18.18 3.80
CA ASP A 69 23.75 17.34 4.46
C ASP A 69 24.10 16.13 3.59
N THR A 70 25.37 15.74 3.64
CA THR A 70 25.88 14.66 2.82
C THR A 70 26.40 13.52 3.68
N MET A 71 25.95 12.30 3.39
CA MET A 71 26.52 11.08 3.99
C MET A 71 27.94 10.87 3.45
N GLN A 72 28.95 11.09 4.28
CA GLN A 72 30.36 10.96 3.90
C GLN A 72 30.79 9.49 3.77
N LYS A 73 30.23 8.61 4.59
CA LYS A 73 30.54 7.18 4.64
C LYS A 73 29.35 6.39 5.14
N VAL A 74 29.08 5.26 4.48
CA VAL A 74 28.17 4.23 4.95
C VAL A 74 28.96 2.94 5.09
N GLU A 75 28.89 2.31 6.25
CA GLU A 75 29.59 1.04 6.53
C GLU A 75 28.60 -0.02 6.98
N ILE A 76 28.63 -1.18 6.32
CA ILE A 76 27.77 -2.31 6.65
C ILE A 76 28.53 -3.27 7.58
N ILE A 77 28.14 -3.31 8.84
CA ILE A 77 28.69 -4.21 9.84
C ILE A 77 27.87 -5.50 9.87
N ARG A 78 28.46 -6.61 9.50
CA ARG A 78 27.81 -7.91 9.46
C ARG A 78 27.98 -8.64 10.77
N VAL A 79 26.89 -8.83 11.51
CA VAL A 79 26.88 -9.51 12.80
C VAL A 79 26.27 -10.90 12.67
N GLY A 80 26.98 -11.91 13.18
CA GLY A 80 26.57 -13.31 13.09
C GLY A 80 27.04 -14.02 11.81
N GLU A 81 27.07 -15.34 11.85
CA GLU A 81 27.62 -16.18 10.78
C GLU A 81 26.77 -16.13 9.49
N GLU A 82 25.46 -16.03 9.60
CA GLU A 82 24.56 -15.93 8.45
C GLU A 82 24.79 -14.62 7.69
N ALA A 83 24.87 -13.50 8.41
CA ALA A 83 25.13 -12.19 7.79
C ALA A 83 26.50 -12.12 7.11
N LYS A 84 27.53 -12.78 7.70
CA LYS A 84 28.86 -12.83 7.11
C LYS A 84 28.92 -13.64 5.82
N LYS A 85 28.16 -14.74 5.75
CA LYS A 85 28.08 -15.62 4.57
C LYS A 85 27.17 -15.08 3.47
N TRP A 86 26.25 -14.16 3.79
CA TRP A 86 25.30 -13.64 2.83
C TRP A 86 25.96 -12.83 1.72
N ASN A 87 25.66 -13.19 0.46
CA ASN A 87 26.19 -12.53 -0.73
C ASN A 87 25.12 -11.64 -1.37
N ALA A 88 25.22 -10.33 -1.18
CA ALA A 88 24.25 -9.35 -1.68
C ALA A 88 24.11 -9.39 -3.20
N VAL A 89 25.18 -9.62 -3.94
CA VAL A 89 25.17 -9.64 -5.42
C VAL A 89 24.41 -10.86 -5.93
N GLU A 90 24.66 -12.01 -5.36
CA GLU A 90 23.94 -13.25 -5.72
C GLU A 90 22.47 -13.18 -5.31
N ALA A 91 22.17 -12.70 -4.11
CA ALA A 91 20.80 -12.49 -3.64
C ALA A 91 20.03 -11.55 -4.57
N PHE A 92 20.65 -10.43 -4.97
CA PHE A 92 20.02 -9.49 -5.89
C PHE A 92 19.82 -10.07 -7.29
N ARG A 93 20.77 -10.81 -7.82
CA ARG A 93 20.65 -11.48 -9.13
C ARG A 93 19.54 -12.52 -9.14
N SER A 94 19.47 -13.34 -8.10
CA SER A 94 18.37 -14.33 -7.93
C SER A 94 17.02 -13.62 -7.83
N PHE A 95 16.93 -12.60 -6.99
CA PHE A 95 15.71 -11.81 -6.81
C PHE A 95 15.23 -11.19 -8.12
N THR A 96 16.10 -10.56 -8.89
CA THR A 96 15.73 -9.93 -10.17
C THR A 96 15.42 -10.96 -11.26
N GLY A 97 16.11 -12.10 -11.28
CA GLY A 97 15.86 -13.20 -12.24
C GLY A 97 14.49 -13.86 -12.04
N GLU A 98 13.97 -13.87 -10.83
CA GLU A 98 12.67 -14.45 -10.50
C GLU A 98 11.52 -13.42 -10.45
N ARG A 99 11.81 -12.16 -10.73
CA ARG A 99 10.86 -11.05 -10.60
C ARG A 99 9.56 -11.29 -11.36
N GLU A 100 9.65 -11.68 -12.62
CA GLU A 100 8.47 -11.93 -13.46
C GLU A 100 7.61 -13.06 -12.90
N GLN A 101 8.24 -14.12 -12.38
CA GLN A 101 7.52 -15.24 -11.77
C GLN A 101 6.79 -14.81 -10.49
N ARG A 102 7.42 -13.99 -9.64
CA ARG A 102 6.79 -13.46 -8.43
C ARG A 102 5.61 -12.54 -8.75
N ILE A 103 5.77 -11.65 -9.72
CA ILE A 103 4.68 -10.76 -10.18
C ILE A 103 3.50 -11.59 -10.72
N ALA A 104 3.78 -12.59 -11.55
CA ALA A 104 2.76 -13.48 -12.09
C ALA A 104 2.06 -14.28 -10.98
N ALA A 105 2.80 -14.81 -10.01
CA ALA A 105 2.24 -15.56 -8.88
C ALA A 105 1.36 -14.67 -7.99
N LYS A 106 1.80 -13.45 -7.71
CA LYS A 106 1.02 -12.47 -6.93
C LYS A 106 -0.29 -12.14 -7.64
N LYS A 107 -0.23 -11.83 -8.95
CA LYS A 107 -1.42 -11.53 -9.76
C LYS A 107 -2.39 -12.69 -9.81
N ALA A 108 -1.90 -13.92 -10.00
CA ALA A 108 -2.74 -15.12 -9.99
C ALA A 108 -3.43 -15.34 -8.64
N LYS A 109 -2.74 -15.06 -7.53
CA LYS A 109 -3.33 -15.13 -6.18
C LYS A 109 -4.42 -14.10 -5.99
N GLU A 110 -4.17 -12.85 -6.36
CA GLU A 110 -5.16 -11.75 -6.28
C GLU A 110 -6.40 -12.05 -7.14
N GLU A 111 -6.21 -12.56 -8.35
CA GLU A 111 -7.32 -12.97 -9.24
C GLU A 111 -8.13 -14.14 -8.65
N ALA A 112 -7.47 -15.10 -8.02
CA ALA A 112 -8.14 -16.21 -7.36
C ALA A 112 -8.95 -15.77 -6.13
N GLU A 113 -8.42 -14.84 -5.34
CA GLU A 113 -9.12 -14.23 -4.19
C GLU A 113 -10.32 -13.40 -4.68
N LEU A 114 -10.12 -12.56 -5.70
CA LEU A 114 -11.21 -11.77 -6.30
C LEU A 114 -12.33 -12.68 -6.83
N LYS A 115 -11.99 -13.77 -7.49
CA LYS A 115 -12.97 -14.74 -7.99
C LYS A 115 -13.82 -15.35 -6.88
N LYS A 116 -13.21 -15.65 -5.72
CA LYS A 116 -13.94 -16.21 -4.56
C LYS A 116 -14.95 -15.20 -3.99
N VAL A 117 -14.54 -13.92 -3.81
CA VAL A 117 -15.41 -12.90 -3.20
C VAL A 117 -16.46 -12.36 -4.18
N SER A 118 -16.27 -12.55 -5.49
CA SER A 118 -17.16 -12.06 -6.55
C SER A 118 -18.10 -13.13 -7.11
N GLU A 119 -18.19 -14.29 -6.50
CA GLU A 119 -19.11 -15.34 -6.94
C GLU A 119 -20.58 -14.84 -6.90
N GLY A 120 -21.25 -14.92 -8.05
CA GLY A 120 -22.63 -14.44 -8.23
C GLY A 120 -22.75 -12.90 -8.31
N PHE A 121 -21.66 -12.23 -8.66
CA PHE A 121 -21.66 -10.80 -9.02
C PHE A 121 -21.85 -10.62 -10.53
N ASP A 122 -22.56 -9.57 -10.90
CA ASP A 122 -22.61 -9.09 -12.29
C ASP A 122 -21.37 -8.24 -12.60
N ARG A 123 -21.04 -8.13 -13.90
CA ARG A 123 -19.89 -7.34 -14.35
C ARG A 123 -20.34 -6.30 -15.38
N THR A 124 -19.88 -5.07 -15.21
CA THR A 124 -20.06 -4.00 -16.19
C THR A 124 -19.00 -4.05 -17.29
N ASP A 125 -19.17 -3.28 -18.36
CA ASP A 125 -18.18 -3.14 -19.44
C ASP A 125 -16.86 -2.51 -18.97
N SER A 126 -16.91 -1.69 -17.94
CA SER A 126 -15.72 -1.10 -17.29
C SER A 126 -14.92 -2.12 -16.47
N GLY A 127 -15.53 -3.27 -16.17
CA GLY A 127 -14.95 -4.33 -15.34
C GLY A 127 -15.34 -4.28 -13.87
N LEU A 128 -16.19 -3.33 -13.45
CA LEU A 128 -16.76 -3.28 -12.11
C LEU A 128 -17.59 -4.55 -11.85
N LEU A 129 -17.35 -5.18 -10.72
CA LEU A 129 -18.13 -6.30 -10.22
C LEU A 129 -19.11 -5.81 -9.17
N TYR A 130 -20.39 -6.08 -9.34
CA TYR A 130 -21.42 -5.64 -8.41
C TYR A 130 -22.48 -6.71 -8.15
N LYS A 131 -23.16 -6.60 -7.02
CA LYS A 131 -24.29 -7.47 -6.66
C LYS A 131 -25.36 -6.66 -5.96
N ILE A 132 -26.56 -6.64 -6.49
CA ILE A 132 -27.70 -6.01 -5.87
C ILE A 132 -28.28 -6.96 -4.81
N ILE A 133 -28.06 -6.66 -3.53
CA ILE A 133 -28.59 -7.48 -2.42
C ILE A 133 -30.07 -7.18 -2.20
N GLN A 134 -30.48 -5.91 -2.32
CA GLN A 134 -31.85 -5.48 -2.16
C GLN A 134 -32.19 -4.42 -3.21
N LYS A 135 -33.23 -4.66 -3.97
CA LYS A 135 -33.68 -3.73 -4.99
C LYS A 135 -34.45 -2.58 -4.34
N GLY A 136 -34.06 -1.35 -4.64
CA GLY A 136 -34.77 -0.16 -4.19
C GLY A 136 -36.08 0.05 -4.93
N SER A 137 -37.03 0.74 -4.28
CA SER A 137 -38.32 1.14 -4.86
C SER A 137 -38.42 2.64 -5.17
N GLY A 138 -37.34 3.40 -4.86
CA GLY A 138 -37.28 4.85 -5.09
C GLY A 138 -36.93 5.22 -6.53
N LYS A 139 -36.75 6.54 -6.75
CA LYS A 139 -36.28 7.06 -8.03
C LYS A 139 -34.84 6.57 -8.27
N LYS A 140 -34.55 6.23 -9.52
CA LYS A 140 -33.18 5.89 -9.94
C LYS A 140 -32.29 7.15 -9.83
N ALA A 141 -31.09 6.97 -9.32
CA ALA A 141 -30.09 8.02 -9.31
C ALA A 141 -29.71 8.43 -10.77
N GLU A 142 -29.51 9.72 -10.99
CA GLU A 142 -29.22 10.26 -12.31
C GLU A 142 -27.92 11.05 -12.28
N LYS A 143 -27.16 11.00 -13.36
CA LYS A 143 -25.93 11.76 -13.53
C LYS A 143 -26.13 13.24 -13.28
N GLY A 144 -25.22 13.86 -12.53
CA GLY A 144 -25.28 15.29 -12.16
C GLY A 144 -26.21 15.60 -10.97
N LYS A 145 -26.91 14.61 -10.41
CA LYS A 145 -27.71 14.79 -9.18
C LYS A 145 -26.92 14.43 -7.94
N THR A 146 -27.23 15.09 -6.84
CA THR A 146 -26.65 14.76 -5.54
C THR A 146 -27.30 13.50 -4.99
N VAL A 147 -26.48 12.55 -4.58
CA VAL A 147 -26.88 11.32 -3.88
C VAL A 147 -26.28 11.30 -2.47
N SER A 148 -27.01 10.72 -1.53
CA SER A 148 -26.59 10.54 -0.14
C SER A 148 -26.40 9.05 0.12
N VAL A 149 -25.17 8.61 0.41
CA VAL A 149 -24.81 7.20 0.44
C VAL A 149 -24.15 6.82 1.77
N HIS A 150 -24.66 5.78 2.38
CA HIS A 150 -23.94 5.04 3.41
C HIS A 150 -23.10 3.94 2.77
N TYR A 151 -21.86 3.78 3.23
CA TYR A 151 -20.94 2.78 2.69
C TYR A 151 -20.06 2.16 3.77
N LYS A 152 -19.51 1.02 3.42
CA LYS A 152 -18.44 0.34 4.13
C LYS A 152 -17.42 -0.13 3.08
N GLY A 153 -16.21 0.42 3.16
CA GLY A 153 -15.08 0.04 2.33
C GLY A 153 -14.21 -1.00 3.02
N ALA A 154 -13.95 -2.10 2.34
CA ALA A 154 -13.04 -3.14 2.82
C ALA A 154 -12.16 -3.65 1.67
N LEU A 155 -10.97 -4.13 2.00
CA LEU A 155 -10.10 -4.87 1.08
C LEU A 155 -10.65 -6.27 0.83
N THR A 156 -10.12 -6.98 -0.17
CA THR A 156 -10.54 -8.34 -0.52
C THR A 156 -10.28 -9.36 0.59
N ASP A 157 -9.35 -9.08 1.50
CA ASP A 157 -9.09 -9.88 2.71
C ASP A 157 -10.08 -9.59 3.86
N GLY A 158 -11.02 -8.65 3.66
CA GLY A 158 -12.02 -8.25 4.64
C GLY A 158 -11.58 -7.11 5.55
N THR A 159 -10.35 -6.60 5.45
CA THR A 159 -9.86 -5.47 6.23
C THR A 159 -10.62 -4.20 5.88
N GLU A 160 -11.39 -3.67 6.83
CA GLU A 160 -12.14 -2.42 6.66
C GLU A 160 -11.19 -1.22 6.74
N PHE A 161 -11.17 -0.40 5.69
CA PHE A 161 -10.36 0.82 5.64
C PHE A 161 -11.18 2.10 5.84
N ASP A 162 -12.48 2.10 5.53
CA ASP A 162 -13.36 3.25 5.78
C ASP A 162 -14.84 2.84 5.87
N SER A 163 -15.63 3.62 6.63
CA SER A 163 -17.06 3.40 6.79
C SER A 163 -17.79 4.66 7.22
N SER A 164 -18.83 5.03 6.49
CA SER A 164 -19.75 6.09 6.87
C SER A 164 -20.64 5.72 8.05
N TYR A 165 -20.86 4.42 8.29
CA TYR A 165 -21.63 3.94 9.45
C TYR A 165 -20.91 4.23 10.77
N LYS A 166 -19.57 4.14 10.81
CA LYS A 166 -18.78 4.52 12.00
C LYS A 166 -18.92 6.00 12.33
N ARG A 167 -19.00 6.83 11.30
CA ARG A 167 -19.22 8.28 11.44
C ARG A 167 -20.69 8.64 11.68
N LYS A 168 -21.61 7.68 11.55
CA LYS A 168 -23.08 7.87 11.66
C LYS A 168 -23.61 8.95 10.71
N GLN A 169 -22.95 9.19 9.61
CA GLN A 169 -23.28 10.21 8.61
C GLN A 169 -23.00 9.68 7.22
N PRO A 170 -23.99 9.70 6.29
CA PRO A 170 -23.73 9.37 4.89
C PRO A 170 -22.81 10.40 4.26
N ILE A 171 -22.27 10.10 3.10
CA ILE A 171 -21.59 11.08 2.25
C ILE A 171 -22.54 11.55 1.15
N ASP A 172 -22.50 12.82 0.85
CA ASP A 172 -23.22 13.43 -0.24
C ASP A 172 -22.24 13.77 -1.37
N PHE A 173 -22.56 13.36 -2.58
CA PHE A 173 -21.75 13.68 -3.76
C PHE A 173 -22.59 13.76 -5.01
N GLN A 174 -22.08 14.44 -6.03
CA GLN A 174 -22.70 14.53 -7.34
C GLN A 174 -22.30 13.31 -8.20
N LEU A 175 -23.29 12.53 -8.64
CA LEU A 175 -23.07 11.30 -9.39
C LEU A 175 -22.53 11.61 -10.81
N GLY A 176 -21.52 10.87 -11.25
CA GLY A 176 -21.00 10.88 -12.61
C GLY A 176 -20.16 12.08 -13.00
N VAL A 177 -19.57 12.82 -12.03
CA VAL A 177 -18.77 14.02 -12.27
C VAL A 177 -17.31 13.90 -11.74
N GLY A 178 -16.88 12.72 -11.34
CA GLY A 178 -15.52 12.45 -10.90
C GLY A 178 -15.20 12.91 -9.46
N GLN A 179 -16.20 13.09 -8.61
CA GLN A 179 -16.01 13.44 -7.19
C GLN A 179 -15.66 12.23 -6.32
N VAL A 180 -15.94 11.03 -6.82
CA VAL A 180 -15.74 9.75 -6.12
C VAL A 180 -14.98 8.77 -7.02
N ILE A 181 -14.64 7.60 -6.50
CA ILE A 181 -14.02 6.54 -7.31
C ILE A 181 -14.93 6.15 -8.49
N SER A 182 -14.32 5.78 -9.62
CA SER A 182 -15.04 5.54 -10.88
C SER A 182 -16.17 4.52 -10.76
N GLY A 183 -16.01 3.48 -9.98
CA GLY A 183 -17.06 2.48 -9.76
C GLY A 183 -18.29 2.98 -8.99
N TRP A 184 -18.22 4.15 -8.35
CA TRP A 184 -19.39 4.80 -7.74
C TRP A 184 -20.05 5.81 -8.68
N ASP A 185 -19.28 6.31 -9.64
CA ASP A 185 -19.78 7.25 -10.68
C ASP A 185 -20.48 6.54 -11.83
N GLU A 186 -20.33 5.21 -11.94
CA GLU A 186 -20.93 4.36 -12.96
C GLU A 186 -22.35 3.93 -12.59
#